data_490f259e33eedfc5d435395750f8e795
#
_entry.id   490f259e33eedfc5d435395750f8e795
#
_cell.length_a   1.000
_cell.length_b   1.000
_cell.length_c   1.000
_cell.angle_alpha   90.00
_cell.angle_beta   90.00
_cell.angle_gamma   90.00
#
_symmetry.space_group_name_H-M   'P 1'
#
loop_
_entity.id
_entity.type
_entity.pdbx_description
1 polymer ?
#
loop_
_entity_poly.entity_id
_entity_poly.type
_entity_poly.pdbx_seq_one_letter_code
_entity_poly.pdbx_strand_id
1 'polypeptide(L)'
;MHLAPVKVSSLHSSQRHIKFYCVLLAISLIIVLSSCQLAQAGRSQINITITADGKTQQVSVPAGSTVLQTLQQAGITPGDLDKSDPPFYAVLNSGDTIKFTRVKEEFVTEDQTIPFEQQIIRNESLPDGQTREVQAGVNGQQEITYRSVLEDGVETSKTIVKTVILQNAVPEIMMVGAQSSFTPLAIPGKMAYLAGGNAWIMDTSTANRQLLVNSGDLDGRIFALSPNGNYLLFTRKSKKPADQQINTLWAVSTKSSSSSQIFLNAANIVHFAAWIPNGGTTIAYSTVEPRTTAPGWQANNDLYEVNLNGSPKKILDSSSGGVYGWWGMSFAISPDGSMAYARPDGIGKVSLSGGYLIPMLDITPLQTHSDWAWVPGLSWGGDGKTLYFVDHAPALAPITDEESPYFDLKGISLQNNFTADFTQQVGMFASPTASPVRQNGQESAYQVAYLQAIFPDQSETSRYRLMVMDRDGSNRRAIFPPPDSTGLEPQTPAWAPQPLQGQSGDFLAVIYQGNLWLVDSGNGQSYQITGDGLITNIDWK
;
A
#
# COMPACT_ATOMS: atom_id res chain seq x y z
N MET A 1 30.22 -40.41 -46.23
CA MET A 1 31.18 -41.53 -46.50
C MET A 1 30.38 -42.81 -46.33
N HIS A 2 30.00 -43.36 -47.43
CA HIS A 2 30.06 -44.71 -47.94
C HIS A 2 29.39 -45.79 -47.07
N LEU A 3 28.23 -46.26 -47.56
CA LEU A 3 28.06 -47.44 -48.42
C LEU A 3 28.27 -48.75 -47.67
N ALA A 4 27.53 -49.84 -47.75
CA ALA A 4 26.79 -50.39 -48.87
C ALA A 4 25.96 -51.61 -48.41
N PRO A 5 25.19 -52.27 -49.30
CA PRO A 5 24.13 -53.20 -48.98
C PRO A 5 24.55 -54.65 -49.14
N VAL A 6 23.76 -55.59 -48.61
CA VAL A 6 23.95 -57.07 -48.93
C VAL A 6 22.59 -57.70 -49.24
N LYS A 7 22.58 -58.21 -50.34
CA LYS A 7 21.99 -59.17 -51.26
C LYS A 7 21.05 -60.25 -50.69
N VAL A 8 20.02 -60.38 -51.48
CA VAL A 8 19.08 -61.52 -51.62
C VAL A 8 19.76 -62.82 -51.99
N SER A 9 19.29 -63.95 -51.47
CA SER A 9 19.31 -65.19 -52.17
C SER A 9 18.05 -66.04 -51.90
N SER A 10 17.46 -66.42 -52.99
CA SER A 10 16.30 -67.31 -53.16
C SER A 10 16.67 -68.76 -52.89
N LEU A 11 15.74 -69.56 -52.40
CA LEU A 11 15.64 -70.95 -52.77
C LEU A 11 14.20 -71.47 -52.69
N HIS A 12 13.83 -72.01 -53.80
CA HIS A 12 12.59 -72.72 -54.13
C HIS A 12 12.56 -74.13 -53.47
N SER A 13 11.35 -74.54 -53.21
CA SER A 13 10.73 -75.82 -53.29
C SER A 13 10.09 -76.34 -52.00
N SER A 14 8.77 -76.42 -52.07
CA SER A 14 8.00 -77.66 -51.80
C SER A 14 6.50 -77.29 -51.67
N GLN A 15 5.85 -77.19 -52.84
CA GLN A 15 4.40 -77.05 -52.95
C GLN A 15 3.70 -78.42 -53.07
N ARG A 16 3.73 -79.29 -52.08
CA ARG A 16 2.82 -80.49 -52.14
C ARG A 16 2.21 -80.87 -50.78
N HIS A 17 2.70 -80.48 -49.68
CA HIS A 17 2.12 -80.83 -48.37
C HIS A 17 1.29 -79.78 -47.71
N ILE A 18 1.27 -78.54 -48.24
CA ILE A 18 0.55 -77.41 -47.67
C ILE A 18 -0.97 -77.43 -47.93
N LYS A 19 -1.40 -78.07 -49.04
CA LYS A 19 -2.84 -78.10 -49.37
C LYS A 19 -3.67 -79.03 -48.47
N PHE A 20 -3.08 -80.06 -47.89
CA PHE A 20 -3.81 -81.01 -47.02
C PHE A 20 -3.96 -80.48 -45.61
N TYR A 21 -2.99 -79.77 -45.12
CA TYR A 21 -3.03 -79.11 -43.80
C TYR A 21 -3.92 -77.87 -43.79
N CYS A 22 -4.00 -77.14 -44.90
CA CYS A 22 -4.89 -75.97 -45.00
C CYS A 22 -6.39 -76.34 -45.02
N VAL A 23 -6.76 -77.50 -45.58
CA VAL A 23 -8.15 -77.97 -45.57
C VAL A 23 -8.55 -78.47 -44.16
N LEU A 24 -7.67 -79.17 -43.45
CA LEU A 24 -7.92 -79.58 -42.07
C LEU A 24 -7.92 -78.44 -41.09
N LEU A 25 -7.12 -77.39 -41.32
CA LEU A 25 -7.09 -76.21 -40.51
C LEU A 25 -8.33 -75.32 -40.75
N ALA A 26 -8.81 -75.27 -42.02
CA ALA A 26 -10.05 -74.57 -42.37
C ALA A 26 -11.29 -75.24 -41.79
N ILE A 27 -11.33 -76.59 -41.76
CA ILE A 27 -12.43 -77.34 -41.15
C ILE A 27 -12.41 -77.22 -39.62
N SER A 28 -11.25 -77.21 -39.00
CA SER A 28 -11.14 -76.97 -37.54
C SER A 28 -11.49 -75.51 -37.15
N LEU A 29 -11.20 -74.50 -38.00
CA LEU A 29 -11.52 -73.12 -37.79
C LEU A 29 -13.03 -72.85 -37.93
N ILE A 30 -13.72 -73.62 -38.82
CA ILE A 30 -15.18 -73.50 -38.97
C ILE A 30 -15.92 -74.11 -37.77
N ILE A 31 -15.39 -75.17 -37.17
CA ILE A 31 -15.99 -75.78 -35.97
C ILE A 31 -15.78 -74.91 -34.72
N VAL A 32 -14.67 -74.17 -34.64
CA VAL A 32 -14.40 -73.25 -33.52
C VAL A 32 -15.25 -71.97 -33.66
N LEU A 33 -15.58 -71.54 -34.87
CA LEU A 33 -16.44 -70.36 -35.09
C LEU A 33 -17.94 -70.66 -34.89
N SER A 34 -18.33 -71.92 -34.80
CA SER A 34 -19.75 -72.28 -34.57
C SER A 34 -20.14 -72.46 -33.10
N SER A 35 -19.19 -72.38 -32.17
CA SER A 35 -19.44 -72.62 -30.73
C SER A 35 -19.43 -71.36 -29.84
N CYS A 36 -19.34 -70.17 -30.42
CA CYS A 36 -19.47 -68.92 -29.66
C CYS A 36 -20.77 -68.18 -30.01
N GLN A 37 -21.91 -68.88 -29.94
CA GLN A 37 -23.13 -68.20 -29.56
C GLN A 37 -23.11 -68.08 -28.03
N LEU A 38 -22.39 -67.08 -27.53
CA LEU A 38 -22.63 -66.54 -26.20
C LEU A 38 -24.09 -66.19 -26.16
N ALA A 39 -24.86 -66.91 -25.38
CA ALA A 39 -26.19 -66.49 -24.98
C ALA A 39 -26.07 -65.05 -24.50
N GLN A 40 -26.56 -64.09 -25.30
CA GLN A 40 -26.91 -62.78 -24.80
C GLN A 40 -27.98 -63.07 -23.75
N ALA A 41 -27.55 -63.20 -22.49
CA ALA A 41 -28.46 -63.08 -21.38
C ALA A 41 -29.11 -61.70 -21.58
N GLY A 42 -30.35 -61.69 -22.00
CA GLY A 42 -31.09 -60.46 -22.21
C GLY A 42 -30.99 -59.65 -20.92
N ARG A 43 -30.13 -58.63 -20.93
CA ARG A 43 -30.10 -57.66 -19.82
C ARG A 43 -31.50 -57.17 -19.69
N SER A 44 -32.13 -57.36 -18.55
CA SER A 44 -33.43 -56.84 -18.25
C SER A 44 -33.46 -55.34 -18.60
N GLN A 45 -34.43 -54.96 -19.43
CA GLN A 45 -34.61 -53.53 -19.78
C GLN A 45 -35.30 -52.85 -18.61
N ILE A 46 -34.85 -51.66 -18.27
CA ILE A 46 -35.48 -50.75 -17.31
C ILE A 46 -36.03 -49.53 -18.04
N ASN A 47 -37.16 -49.01 -17.60
CA ASN A 47 -37.74 -47.81 -18.15
C ASN A 47 -37.41 -46.62 -17.29
N ILE A 48 -36.82 -45.59 -17.90
CA ILE A 48 -36.35 -44.38 -17.27
C ILE A 48 -37.10 -43.19 -17.88
N THR A 49 -37.51 -42.26 -17.04
CA THR A 49 -38.10 -41.00 -17.47
C THR A 49 -37.02 -39.92 -17.54
N ILE A 50 -36.86 -39.23 -18.64
CA ILE A 50 -35.91 -38.14 -18.82
C ILE A 50 -36.70 -36.84 -19.02
N THR A 51 -36.40 -35.84 -18.23
CA THR A 51 -36.87 -34.46 -18.42
C THR A 51 -35.67 -33.63 -18.84
N ALA A 52 -35.65 -33.17 -20.09
CA ALA A 52 -34.58 -32.41 -20.72
C ALA A 52 -35.14 -31.43 -21.75
N ASP A 53 -34.55 -30.26 -21.88
CA ASP A 53 -34.90 -29.24 -22.91
C ASP A 53 -36.43 -28.94 -22.95
N GLY A 54 -37.06 -28.88 -21.75
CA GLY A 54 -38.51 -28.64 -21.63
C GLY A 54 -39.41 -29.80 -22.03
N LYS A 55 -38.88 -30.99 -22.33
CA LYS A 55 -39.62 -32.18 -22.75
C LYS A 55 -39.38 -33.33 -21.79
N THR A 56 -40.43 -34.16 -21.61
CA THR A 56 -40.32 -35.41 -20.88
C THR A 56 -40.48 -36.59 -21.83
N GLN A 57 -39.56 -37.55 -21.79
CA GLN A 57 -39.61 -38.76 -22.62
C GLN A 57 -39.26 -40.00 -21.77
N GLN A 58 -39.79 -41.15 -22.18
CA GLN A 58 -39.41 -42.43 -21.57
C GLN A 58 -38.44 -43.17 -22.49
N VAL A 59 -37.39 -43.71 -21.92
CA VAL A 59 -36.37 -44.47 -22.62
C VAL A 59 -36.17 -45.81 -21.95
N SER A 60 -36.12 -46.88 -22.74
CA SER A 60 -35.83 -48.23 -22.24
C SER A 60 -34.33 -48.51 -22.41
N VAL A 61 -33.63 -48.78 -21.31
CA VAL A 61 -32.18 -49.03 -21.30
C VAL A 61 -31.84 -50.32 -20.56
N PRO A 62 -30.70 -50.95 -20.82
CA PRO A 62 -30.27 -52.12 -20.07
C PRO A 62 -30.13 -51.87 -18.58
N ALA A 63 -30.53 -52.79 -17.73
CA ALA A 63 -30.31 -52.70 -16.30
C ALA A 63 -28.83 -52.50 -15.99
N GLY A 64 -28.50 -51.57 -15.06
CA GLY A 64 -27.15 -51.16 -14.74
C GLY A 64 -26.57 -50.05 -15.60
N SER A 65 -27.37 -49.43 -16.50
CA SER A 65 -26.97 -48.24 -17.26
C SER A 65 -26.81 -47.01 -16.32
N THR A 66 -25.84 -46.18 -16.60
CA THR A 66 -25.66 -44.89 -15.89
C THR A 66 -26.53 -43.80 -16.48
N VAL A 67 -26.70 -42.69 -15.77
CA VAL A 67 -27.36 -41.47 -16.25
C VAL A 67 -26.76 -41.01 -17.58
N LEU A 68 -25.42 -40.93 -17.66
CA LEU A 68 -24.74 -40.53 -18.91
C LEU A 68 -25.08 -41.43 -20.10
N GLN A 69 -25.02 -42.75 -19.90
CA GLN A 69 -25.34 -43.73 -20.96
C GLN A 69 -26.80 -43.63 -21.41
N THR A 70 -27.69 -43.38 -20.46
CA THR A 70 -29.13 -43.23 -20.73
C THR A 70 -29.42 -41.96 -21.50
N LEU A 71 -28.79 -40.84 -21.14
CA LEU A 71 -28.91 -39.58 -21.91
C LEU A 71 -28.38 -39.75 -23.33
N GLN A 72 -27.21 -40.36 -23.50
CA GLN A 72 -26.61 -40.62 -24.82
C GLN A 72 -27.52 -41.51 -25.69
N GLN A 73 -28.11 -42.55 -25.11
CA GLN A 73 -29.08 -43.42 -25.83
C GLN A 73 -30.37 -42.66 -26.21
N ALA A 74 -30.76 -41.67 -25.40
CA ALA A 74 -31.85 -40.77 -25.69
C ALA A 74 -31.53 -39.69 -26.74
N GLY A 75 -30.28 -39.65 -27.24
CA GLY A 75 -29.80 -38.63 -28.19
C GLY A 75 -29.44 -37.31 -27.54
N ILE A 76 -29.29 -37.27 -26.19
CA ILE A 76 -28.92 -36.11 -25.45
C ILE A 76 -27.41 -36.19 -25.15
N THR A 77 -26.65 -35.29 -25.75
CA THR A 77 -25.20 -35.17 -25.46
C THR A 77 -24.99 -34.04 -24.44
N PRO A 78 -24.53 -34.37 -23.23
CA PRO A 78 -24.17 -33.35 -22.23
C PRO A 78 -22.95 -32.53 -22.65
N GLY A 79 -22.99 -31.23 -22.41
CA GLY A 79 -21.83 -30.35 -22.44
C GLY A 79 -21.11 -30.37 -21.11
N ASP A 80 -19.90 -29.75 -21.09
CA ASP A 80 -19.00 -29.78 -19.92
C ASP A 80 -19.60 -29.13 -18.65
N LEU A 81 -20.52 -28.17 -18.82
CA LEU A 81 -21.16 -27.44 -17.72
C LEU A 81 -22.54 -27.98 -17.37
N ASP A 82 -23.13 -28.83 -18.20
CA ASP A 82 -24.49 -29.35 -18.00
C ASP A 82 -24.59 -30.15 -16.69
N LYS A 83 -25.77 -30.16 -16.11
CA LYS A 83 -26.05 -30.83 -14.84
C LYS A 83 -27.11 -31.92 -15.01
N SER A 84 -27.04 -32.94 -14.20
CA SER A 84 -28.11 -33.94 -14.07
C SER A 84 -28.38 -34.30 -12.63
N ASP A 85 -29.60 -34.58 -12.33
CA ASP A 85 -30.05 -35.17 -11.07
C ASP A 85 -30.88 -36.44 -11.41
N PRO A 86 -30.38 -37.66 -11.04
CA PRO A 86 -29.11 -37.98 -10.40
C PRO A 86 -27.86 -37.62 -11.25
N PRO A 87 -26.65 -37.60 -10.60
CA PRO A 87 -25.41 -37.23 -11.29
C PRO A 87 -25.05 -38.23 -12.42
N PHE A 88 -24.31 -37.79 -13.45
CA PHE A 88 -24.01 -38.55 -14.67
C PHE A 88 -23.45 -39.96 -14.43
N TYR A 89 -22.75 -40.18 -13.35
CA TYR A 89 -22.16 -41.48 -12.99
C TYR A 89 -23.09 -42.39 -12.21
N ALA A 90 -24.26 -41.92 -11.78
CA ALA A 90 -25.21 -42.72 -11.02
C ALA A 90 -25.78 -43.84 -11.86
N VAL A 91 -25.90 -45.04 -11.29
CA VAL A 91 -26.56 -46.22 -11.89
C VAL A 91 -28.05 -46.14 -11.60
N LEU A 92 -28.83 -46.38 -12.65
CA LEU A 92 -30.28 -46.22 -12.63
C LEU A 92 -31.04 -47.53 -12.35
N ASN A 93 -32.17 -47.38 -11.68
CA ASN A 93 -33.14 -48.44 -11.42
C ASN A 93 -34.40 -48.20 -12.24
N SER A 94 -35.22 -49.24 -12.40
CA SER A 94 -36.49 -49.10 -13.15
C SER A 94 -37.43 -48.11 -12.45
N GLY A 95 -37.90 -47.13 -13.21
CA GLY A 95 -38.79 -46.07 -12.72
C GLY A 95 -38.10 -44.79 -12.29
N ASP A 96 -36.75 -44.76 -12.28
CA ASP A 96 -36.02 -43.55 -11.97
C ASP A 96 -36.29 -42.41 -12.98
N THR A 97 -36.16 -41.18 -12.49
CA THR A 97 -36.33 -40.00 -13.31
C THR A 97 -35.01 -39.25 -13.36
N ILE A 98 -34.55 -38.86 -14.55
CA ILE A 98 -33.43 -37.98 -14.78
C ILE A 98 -33.94 -36.58 -15.08
N LYS A 99 -33.54 -35.61 -14.28
CA LYS A 99 -33.66 -34.20 -14.59
C LYS A 99 -32.33 -33.73 -15.19
N PHE A 100 -32.34 -33.38 -16.46
CA PHE A 100 -31.17 -32.85 -17.14
C PHE A 100 -31.34 -31.35 -17.36
N THR A 101 -30.34 -30.56 -17.00
CA THR A 101 -30.36 -29.10 -17.08
C THR A 101 -29.20 -28.62 -17.96
N ARG A 102 -29.52 -27.90 -19.02
CA ARG A 102 -28.54 -27.23 -19.87
C ARG A 102 -27.95 -26.04 -19.17
N VAL A 103 -26.60 -25.98 -19.09
CA VAL A 103 -25.90 -24.86 -18.52
C VAL A 103 -25.05 -24.18 -19.58
N LYS A 104 -25.27 -22.88 -19.76
CA LYS A 104 -24.51 -22.05 -20.69
C LYS A 104 -23.94 -20.88 -19.97
N GLU A 105 -22.69 -20.56 -20.29
CA GLU A 105 -22.04 -19.31 -19.84
C GLU A 105 -22.01 -18.31 -20.98
N GLU A 106 -22.37 -17.09 -20.67
CA GLU A 106 -22.29 -15.95 -21.59
C GLU A 106 -21.53 -14.81 -20.93
N PHE A 107 -20.72 -14.13 -21.73
CA PHE A 107 -20.00 -12.94 -21.29
C PHE A 107 -20.62 -11.73 -21.98
N VAL A 108 -21.15 -10.83 -21.16
CA VAL A 108 -21.80 -9.60 -21.64
C VAL A 108 -21.02 -8.42 -21.09
N THR A 109 -20.65 -7.51 -21.97
CA THR A 109 -19.94 -6.29 -21.61
C THR A 109 -20.91 -5.12 -21.65
N GLU A 110 -20.93 -4.34 -20.58
CA GLU A 110 -21.80 -3.17 -20.40
C GLU A 110 -20.95 -1.95 -20.04
N ASP A 111 -21.22 -0.83 -20.67
CA ASP A 111 -20.62 0.45 -20.31
C ASP A 111 -21.38 1.06 -19.12
N GLN A 112 -20.65 1.47 -18.10
CA GLN A 112 -21.20 2.08 -16.92
C GLN A 112 -20.52 3.42 -16.63
N THR A 113 -21.32 4.43 -16.32
CA THR A 113 -20.83 5.72 -15.86
C THR A 113 -20.32 5.61 -14.42
N ILE A 114 -19.12 6.10 -14.17
CA ILE A 114 -18.59 6.32 -12.83
C ILE A 114 -18.95 7.75 -12.43
N PRO A 115 -19.86 7.95 -11.48
CA PRO A 115 -20.22 9.31 -11.05
C PRO A 115 -18.99 9.97 -10.42
N PHE A 116 -18.84 11.26 -10.64
CA PHE A 116 -17.84 12.03 -9.92
C PHE A 116 -18.22 12.17 -8.45
N GLU A 117 -17.21 12.27 -7.59
CA GLU A 117 -17.38 12.55 -6.18
C GLU A 117 -17.39 14.06 -5.94
N GLN A 118 -18.22 14.51 -5.00
CA GLN A 118 -18.18 15.88 -4.52
C GLN A 118 -17.21 15.99 -3.34
N GLN A 119 -16.20 16.82 -3.48
CA GLN A 119 -15.28 17.19 -2.40
C GLN A 119 -15.63 18.59 -1.89
N ILE A 120 -15.87 18.69 -0.60
CA ILE A 120 -16.08 19.96 0.08
C ILE A 120 -14.79 20.36 0.76
N ILE A 121 -14.20 21.46 0.33
CA ILE A 121 -13.04 22.08 0.97
C ILE A 121 -13.54 23.24 1.79
N ARG A 122 -13.36 23.18 3.11
CA ARG A 122 -13.67 24.30 3.98
C ARG A 122 -12.56 25.34 3.93
N ASN A 123 -12.92 26.58 3.70
CA ASN A 123 -11.98 27.70 3.69
C ASN A 123 -12.42 28.74 4.71
N GLU A 124 -11.65 28.84 5.77
CA GLU A 124 -11.91 29.80 6.85
C GLU A 124 -11.63 31.27 6.45
N SER A 125 -11.06 31.54 5.27
CA SER A 125 -10.92 32.89 4.72
C SER A 125 -12.19 33.37 3.99
N LEU A 126 -13.12 32.46 3.68
CA LEU A 126 -14.41 32.81 3.09
C LEU A 126 -15.45 32.94 4.21
N PRO A 127 -16.35 33.94 4.13
CA PRO A 127 -17.47 34.06 5.05
C PRO A 127 -18.26 32.76 5.15
N ASP A 128 -18.73 32.44 6.35
CA ASP A 128 -19.53 31.25 6.60
C ASP A 128 -20.73 31.16 5.64
N GLY A 129 -20.93 29.97 5.06
CA GLY A 129 -22.01 29.73 4.09
C GLY A 129 -21.75 30.19 2.66
N GLN A 130 -20.69 30.95 2.37
CA GLN A 130 -20.30 31.22 0.98
C GLN A 130 -19.73 29.97 0.33
N THR A 131 -20.13 29.70 -0.92
CA THR A 131 -19.61 28.58 -1.72
C THR A 131 -18.91 29.10 -2.96
N ARG A 132 -17.83 28.43 -3.33
CA ARG A 132 -17.10 28.71 -4.57
C ARG A 132 -16.70 27.39 -5.22
N GLU A 133 -17.11 27.18 -6.47
CA GLU A 133 -16.63 26.07 -7.27
C GLU A 133 -15.15 26.29 -7.62
N VAL A 134 -14.30 25.34 -7.26
CA VAL A 134 -12.86 25.34 -7.56
C VAL A 134 -12.58 24.48 -8.77
N GLN A 135 -13.33 23.38 -8.91
CA GLN A 135 -13.20 22.42 -10.00
C GLN A 135 -14.57 21.81 -10.30
N ALA A 136 -14.96 21.83 -11.57
CA ALA A 136 -16.17 21.15 -12.03
C ALA A 136 -15.98 19.64 -12.06
N GLY A 137 -16.98 18.89 -11.60
CA GLY A 137 -16.99 17.44 -11.66
C GLY A 137 -17.19 16.91 -13.08
N VAL A 138 -16.47 15.85 -13.44
CA VAL A 138 -16.67 15.14 -14.70
C VAL A 138 -16.83 13.66 -14.42
N ASN A 139 -17.93 13.06 -14.89
CA ASN A 139 -18.16 11.63 -14.76
C ASN A 139 -17.11 10.83 -15.53
N GLY A 140 -16.65 9.74 -14.94
CA GLY A 140 -15.84 8.73 -15.60
C GLY A 140 -16.70 7.69 -16.35
N GLN A 141 -16.03 6.80 -17.04
CA GLN A 141 -16.63 5.66 -17.73
C GLN A 141 -15.84 4.39 -17.46
N GLN A 142 -16.54 3.29 -17.24
CA GLN A 142 -15.95 1.97 -17.11
C GLN A 142 -16.72 0.96 -17.95
N GLU A 143 -16.02 -0.05 -18.39
CA GLU A 143 -16.57 -1.23 -19.05
C GLU A 143 -16.56 -2.39 -18.06
N ILE A 144 -17.72 -3.00 -17.84
CA ILE A 144 -17.87 -4.14 -16.94
C ILE A 144 -18.26 -5.36 -17.76
N THR A 145 -17.46 -6.41 -17.68
CA THR A 145 -17.79 -7.70 -18.27
C THR A 145 -18.41 -8.60 -17.20
N TYR A 146 -19.62 -9.04 -17.46
CA TYR A 146 -20.35 -9.99 -16.63
C TYR A 146 -20.23 -11.40 -17.21
N ARG A 147 -20.10 -12.37 -16.34
CA ARG A 147 -20.33 -13.78 -16.64
C ARG A 147 -21.73 -14.12 -16.16
N SER A 148 -22.64 -14.41 -17.09
CA SER A 148 -23.98 -14.89 -16.82
C SER A 148 -24.03 -16.40 -17.01
N VAL A 149 -24.58 -17.11 -16.03
CA VAL A 149 -24.82 -18.54 -16.11
C VAL A 149 -26.32 -18.74 -16.33
N LEU A 150 -26.65 -19.39 -17.45
CA LEU A 150 -28.01 -19.70 -17.80
C LEU A 150 -28.25 -21.20 -17.58
N GLU A 151 -29.28 -21.55 -16.83
CA GLU A 151 -29.79 -22.92 -16.68
C GLU A 151 -31.14 -23.06 -17.43
N ASP A 152 -31.18 -23.96 -18.41
CA ASP A 152 -32.32 -24.12 -19.32
C ASP A 152 -32.81 -22.79 -19.93
N GLY A 153 -31.85 -21.88 -20.22
CA GLY A 153 -32.12 -20.58 -20.81
C GLY A 153 -32.54 -19.48 -19.83
N VAL A 154 -32.62 -19.79 -18.54
CA VAL A 154 -32.93 -18.81 -17.50
C VAL A 154 -31.64 -18.41 -16.80
N GLU A 155 -31.37 -17.11 -16.69
CA GLU A 155 -30.21 -16.60 -15.93
C GLU A 155 -30.35 -16.93 -14.43
N THR A 156 -29.42 -17.73 -13.92
CA THR A 156 -29.37 -18.13 -12.52
C THR A 156 -28.27 -17.41 -11.74
N SER A 157 -27.28 -16.86 -12.44
CA SER A 157 -26.18 -16.12 -11.83
C SER A 157 -25.61 -15.10 -12.80
N LYS A 158 -25.36 -13.88 -12.32
CA LYS A 158 -24.64 -12.82 -13.05
C LYS A 158 -23.53 -12.29 -12.14
N THR A 159 -22.27 -12.46 -12.52
CA THR A 159 -21.09 -12.05 -11.72
C THR A 159 -20.15 -11.22 -12.55
N ILE A 160 -19.53 -10.21 -11.94
CA ILE A 160 -18.51 -9.38 -12.57
C ILE A 160 -17.21 -10.19 -12.65
N VAL A 161 -16.64 -10.30 -13.85
CA VAL A 161 -15.37 -11.00 -14.07
C VAL A 161 -14.26 -10.07 -14.54
N LYS A 162 -14.61 -8.89 -15.05
CA LYS A 162 -13.64 -7.90 -15.49
C LYS A 162 -14.24 -6.50 -15.39
N THR A 163 -13.43 -5.55 -14.93
CA THR A 163 -13.75 -4.12 -14.96
C THR A 163 -12.58 -3.39 -15.60
N VAL A 164 -12.84 -2.54 -16.56
CA VAL A 164 -11.85 -1.69 -17.23
C VAL A 164 -12.30 -0.24 -17.12
N ILE A 165 -11.51 0.60 -16.50
CA ILE A 165 -11.77 2.03 -16.46
C ILE A 165 -11.34 2.62 -17.80
N LEU A 166 -12.29 3.16 -18.56
CA LEU A 166 -12.06 3.83 -19.84
C LEU A 166 -11.68 5.30 -19.62
N GLN A 167 -12.37 5.94 -18.68
CA GLN A 167 -12.13 7.32 -18.27
C GLN A 167 -12.33 7.45 -16.76
N ASN A 168 -11.34 8.01 -16.07
CA ASN A 168 -11.48 8.31 -14.65
C ASN A 168 -12.47 9.45 -14.43
N ALA A 169 -13.28 9.36 -13.38
CA ALA A 169 -14.06 10.49 -12.90
C ALA A 169 -13.14 11.59 -12.37
N VAL A 170 -13.52 12.84 -12.61
CA VAL A 170 -12.86 14.03 -12.04
C VAL A 170 -13.80 14.57 -10.95
N PRO A 171 -13.36 14.66 -9.68
CA PRO A 171 -14.23 15.13 -8.62
C PRO A 171 -14.62 16.60 -8.80
N GLU A 172 -15.84 16.95 -8.40
CA GLU A 172 -16.23 18.32 -8.18
C GLU A 172 -15.63 18.81 -6.88
N ILE A 173 -14.97 19.97 -6.91
CA ILE A 173 -14.39 20.58 -5.70
C ILE A 173 -15.13 21.87 -5.41
N MET A 174 -15.94 21.83 -4.35
CA MET A 174 -16.65 23.00 -3.82
C MET A 174 -15.93 23.55 -2.58
N MET A 175 -15.52 24.80 -2.63
CA MET A 175 -15.01 25.52 -1.47
C MET A 175 -16.17 26.14 -0.71
N VAL A 176 -16.31 25.81 0.57
CA VAL A 176 -17.34 26.33 1.47
C VAL A 176 -16.66 27.19 2.52
N GLY A 177 -17.14 28.41 2.68
CA GLY A 177 -16.70 29.31 3.74
C GLY A 177 -17.01 28.69 5.11
N ALA A 178 -16.01 28.71 5.95
CA ALA A 178 -16.11 28.26 7.35
C ALA A 178 -15.33 29.27 8.19
N GLN A 179 -15.72 30.56 8.12
CA GLN A 179 -15.00 31.59 8.83
C GLN A 179 -14.92 31.23 10.31
N SER A 180 -13.72 30.79 10.72
CA SER A 180 -13.48 30.37 12.10
C SER A 180 -13.43 31.58 13.00
N SER A 181 -13.95 31.40 14.21
CA SER A 181 -13.84 32.39 15.27
C SER A 181 -12.45 32.43 15.92
N PHE A 182 -11.44 31.72 15.36
CA PHE A 182 -10.11 31.69 15.92
C PHE A 182 -9.37 33.01 15.68
N THR A 183 -8.79 33.56 16.74
CA THR A 183 -8.01 34.80 16.66
C THR A 183 -6.79 34.58 15.77
N PRO A 184 -6.59 35.39 14.71
CA PRO A 184 -5.41 35.29 13.88
C PRO A 184 -4.13 35.50 14.71
N LEU A 185 -3.13 34.65 14.48
CA LEU A 185 -1.79 34.75 15.05
C LEU A 185 -0.79 35.14 13.96
N ALA A 186 0.10 36.07 14.28
CA ALA A 186 1.28 36.32 13.47
C ALA A 186 2.23 35.13 13.60
N ILE A 187 2.63 34.52 12.49
CA ILE A 187 3.54 33.38 12.46
C ILE A 187 4.82 33.74 11.69
N PRO A 188 6.00 33.28 12.15
CA PRO A 188 7.23 33.44 11.40
C PRO A 188 7.26 32.43 10.23
N GLY A 189 7.85 32.84 9.12
CA GLY A 189 8.03 31.97 7.97
C GLY A 189 6.73 31.53 7.33
N LYS A 190 6.71 30.30 6.83
CA LYS A 190 5.57 29.70 6.13
C LYS A 190 5.20 28.36 6.74
N MET A 191 3.92 28.13 6.86
CA MET A 191 3.37 26.86 7.32
C MET A 191 2.53 26.23 6.22
N ALA A 192 2.95 25.05 5.73
CA ALA A 192 2.15 24.27 4.81
C ALA A 192 1.37 23.19 5.55
N TYR A 193 0.15 22.89 5.07
CA TYR A 193 -0.67 21.81 5.60
C TYR A 193 -1.44 21.10 4.49
N LEU A 194 -1.67 19.81 4.69
CA LEU A 194 -2.43 18.95 3.78
C LEU A 194 -3.83 18.74 4.35
N ALA A 195 -4.85 19.10 3.58
CA ALA A 195 -6.25 18.91 3.96
C ALA A 195 -7.05 18.40 2.75
N GLY A 196 -7.76 17.27 2.91
CA GLY A 196 -8.60 16.70 1.86
C GLY A 196 -7.84 16.40 0.55
N GLY A 197 -6.58 15.95 0.63
CA GLY A 197 -5.74 15.68 -0.55
C GLY A 197 -5.23 16.91 -1.28
N ASN A 198 -5.37 18.12 -0.69
CA ASN A 198 -4.95 19.41 -1.25
C ASN A 198 -3.93 20.08 -0.34
N ALA A 199 -2.95 20.78 -0.94
CA ALA A 199 -1.94 21.50 -0.19
C ALA A 199 -2.34 22.96 -0.02
N TRP A 200 -2.24 23.43 1.21
CA TRP A 200 -2.48 24.81 1.63
C TRP A 200 -1.22 25.40 2.24
N ILE A 201 -1.14 26.72 2.21
CA ILE A 201 -0.06 27.45 2.86
C ILE A 201 -0.60 28.66 3.64
N MET A 202 -0.03 28.88 4.83
CA MET A 202 -0.16 30.08 5.60
C MET A 202 1.16 30.85 5.54
N ASP A 203 1.09 32.16 5.33
CA ASP A 203 2.25 33.03 5.23
C ASP A 203 2.06 34.23 6.16
N THR A 204 3.00 34.47 7.06
CA THR A 204 3.05 35.57 8.03
C THR A 204 1.88 35.65 9.04
N SER A 205 0.76 34.99 8.76
CA SER A 205 -0.42 34.94 9.63
C SER A 205 -1.23 33.67 9.41
N THR A 206 -1.81 33.13 10.48
CA THR A 206 -2.73 31.98 10.40
C THR A 206 -4.04 32.30 9.65
N ALA A 207 -4.37 33.56 9.45
CA ALA A 207 -5.50 34.00 8.65
C ALA A 207 -5.19 34.09 7.15
N ASN A 208 -3.92 34.23 6.77
CA ASN A 208 -3.51 34.30 5.36
C ASN A 208 -3.29 32.90 4.78
N ARG A 209 -4.38 32.26 4.36
CA ARG A 209 -4.41 30.89 3.86
C ARG A 209 -4.60 30.89 2.35
N GLN A 210 -3.73 30.21 1.65
CA GLN A 210 -3.77 30.07 0.20
C GLN A 210 -3.77 28.59 -0.19
N LEU A 211 -4.64 28.24 -1.13
CA LEU A 211 -4.65 26.93 -1.76
C LEU A 211 -3.49 26.87 -2.76
N LEU A 212 -2.51 25.99 -2.51
CA LEU A 212 -1.29 25.87 -3.32
C LEU A 212 -1.41 24.77 -4.37
N VAL A 213 -2.01 23.63 -4.00
CA VAL A 213 -2.28 22.49 -4.90
C VAL A 213 -3.70 22.01 -4.64
N ASN A 214 -4.53 21.97 -5.69
CA ASN A 214 -5.96 21.65 -5.63
C ASN A 214 -6.34 20.35 -6.34
N SER A 215 -5.36 19.45 -6.54
CA SER A 215 -5.59 18.23 -7.32
C SER A 215 -6.36 17.13 -6.57
N GLY A 216 -6.50 17.23 -5.25
CA GLY A 216 -7.22 16.26 -4.43
C GLY A 216 -6.55 14.90 -4.28
N ASP A 217 -5.38 14.71 -4.88
CA ASP A 217 -4.69 13.41 -5.01
C ASP A 217 -3.35 13.32 -4.26
N LEU A 218 -3.05 14.27 -3.39
CA LEU A 218 -1.88 14.18 -2.53
C LEU A 218 -2.09 13.02 -1.54
N ASP A 219 -1.10 12.11 -1.45
CA ASP A 219 -1.18 10.92 -0.60
C ASP A 219 -0.61 11.11 0.82
N GLY A 220 0.03 12.26 1.06
CA GLY A 220 0.61 12.62 2.36
C GLY A 220 1.86 11.83 2.76
N ARG A 221 2.38 10.94 1.92
CA ARG A 221 3.62 10.20 2.24
C ARG A 221 4.83 11.12 2.34
N ILE A 222 4.92 12.06 1.43
CA ILE A 222 5.91 13.15 1.45
C ILE A 222 5.17 14.48 1.42
N PHE A 223 5.48 15.34 2.39
CA PHE A 223 4.93 16.68 2.48
C PHE A 223 5.90 17.55 3.28
N ALA A 224 6.78 18.31 2.60
CA ALA A 224 7.87 19.04 3.24
C ALA A 224 8.17 20.35 2.54
N LEU A 225 8.22 21.45 3.29
CA LEU A 225 8.72 22.75 2.82
C LEU A 225 10.23 22.70 2.66
N SER A 226 10.74 23.40 1.65
CA SER A 226 12.19 23.66 1.56
C SER A 226 12.66 24.47 2.77
N PRO A 227 13.95 24.36 3.16
CA PRO A 227 14.48 25.06 4.34
C PRO A 227 14.25 26.58 4.34
N ASN A 228 14.14 27.19 3.16
CA ASN A 228 13.82 28.61 2.99
C ASN A 228 12.33 28.93 2.76
N GLY A 229 11.46 27.93 2.88
CA GLY A 229 10.01 28.06 2.67
C GLY A 229 9.57 28.41 1.25
N ASN A 230 10.45 28.36 0.24
CA ASN A 230 10.13 28.79 -1.14
C ASN A 230 9.47 27.72 -2.00
N TYR A 231 9.58 26.44 -1.63
CA TYR A 231 9.01 25.31 -2.34
C TYR A 231 8.35 24.32 -1.36
N LEU A 232 7.31 23.65 -1.82
CA LEU A 232 6.71 22.49 -1.17
C LEU A 232 7.03 21.26 -2.00
N LEU A 233 7.58 20.22 -1.36
CA LEU A 233 7.81 18.88 -1.90
C LEU A 233 6.65 17.99 -1.47
N PHE A 234 6.07 17.21 -2.39
CA PHE A 234 4.94 16.35 -2.08
C PHE A 234 4.81 15.18 -3.04
N THR A 235 4.12 14.15 -2.60
CA THR A 235 3.75 13.00 -3.44
C THR A 235 2.29 13.06 -3.84
N ARG A 236 2.02 12.62 -5.07
CA ARG A 236 0.68 12.45 -5.63
C ARG A 236 0.41 10.98 -5.93
N LYS A 237 -0.79 10.51 -5.62
CA LYS A 237 -1.25 9.17 -5.99
C LYS A 237 -1.09 8.97 -7.50
N SER A 238 -0.62 7.79 -7.89
CA SER A 238 -0.53 7.47 -9.32
C SER A 238 -1.91 7.24 -9.93
N LYS A 239 -2.04 7.55 -11.22
CA LYS A 239 -3.21 7.17 -12.02
C LYS A 239 -3.11 5.75 -12.59
N LYS A 240 -1.93 5.10 -12.45
CA LYS A 240 -1.72 3.71 -12.85
C LYS A 240 -2.19 2.77 -11.72
N PRO A 241 -2.42 1.48 -12.01
CA PRO A 241 -2.65 0.48 -10.97
C PRO A 241 -1.54 0.49 -9.90
N ALA A 242 -1.89 0.27 -8.64
CA ALA A 242 -0.95 0.39 -7.52
C ALA A 242 0.21 -0.62 -7.59
N ASP A 243 0.02 -1.76 -8.22
CA ASP A 243 1.04 -2.77 -8.50
C ASP A 243 2.02 -2.38 -9.63
N GLN A 244 1.74 -1.29 -10.35
CA GLN A 244 2.62 -0.73 -11.38
C GLN A 244 3.28 0.57 -10.92
N GLN A 245 2.54 1.43 -10.22
CA GLN A 245 3.05 2.70 -9.72
C GLN A 245 2.21 3.21 -8.55
N ILE A 246 2.83 3.43 -7.40
CA ILE A 246 2.17 3.89 -6.17
C ILE A 246 1.89 5.39 -6.26
N ASN A 247 2.93 6.18 -6.47
CA ASN A 247 2.87 7.65 -6.49
C ASN A 247 3.98 8.25 -7.36
N THR A 248 3.97 9.56 -7.45
CA THR A 248 4.97 10.37 -8.13
C THR A 248 5.39 11.56 -7.26
N LEU A 249 6.64 12.00 -7.38
CA LEU A 249 7.24 13.08 -6.59
C LEU A 249 7.20 14.40 -7.35
N TRP A 250 6.72 15.45 -6.68
CA TRP A 250 6.49 16.77 -7.23
C TRP A 250 6.99 17.87 -6.30
N ALA A 251 7.26 19.02 -6.88
CA ALA A 251 7.51 20.25 -6.14
C ALA A 251 6.67 21.39 -6.73
N VAL A 252 6.35 22.38 -5.88
CA VAL A 252 5.65 23.61 -6.29
C VAL A 252 6.23 24.81 -5.56
N SER A 253 6.34 25.95 -6.24
CA SER A 253 6.76 27.20 -5.60
C SER A 253 5.65 27.71 -4.68
N THR A 254 6.01 28.16 -3.47
CA THR A 254 5.08 28.72 -2.49
C THR A 254 4.82 30.23 -2.68
N LYS A 255 5.38 30.84 -3.73
CA LYS A 255 5.28 32.28 -3.97
C LYS A 255 3.92 32.72 -4.53
N SER A 256 3.23 31.81 -5.19
CA SER A 256 1.93 32.06 -5.82
C SER A 256 1.11 30.79 -5.92
N SER A 257 -0.20 30.88 -5.70
CA SER A 257 -1.15 29.77 -5.94
C SER A 257 -1.29 29.37 -7.42
N SER A 258 -0.81 30.21 -8.33
CA SER A 258 -0.76 29.91 -9.78
C SER A 258 0.57 29.30 -10.24
N SER A 259 1.46 28.93 -9.31
CA SER A 259 2.77 28.34 -9.65
C SER A 259 2.59 26.98 -10.32
N SER A 260 3.35 26.75 -11.39
CA SER A 260 3.38 25.45 -12.06
C SER A 260 3.98 24.39 -11.15
N GLN A 261 3.36 23.20 -11.11
CA GLN A 261 3.90 22.05 -10.41
C GLN A 261 5.04 21.44 -11.25
N ILE A 262 6.13 21.06 -10.59
CA ILE A 262 7.35 20.52 -11.19
C ILE A 262 7.38 19.02 -10.89
N PHE A 263 7.32 18.18 -11.93
CA PHE A 263 7.53 16.74 -11.80
C PHE A 263 9.02 16.45 -11.71
N LEU A 264 9.45 15.70 -10.67
CA LEU A 264 10.87 15.45 -10.40
C LEU A 264 11.41 14.17 -11.08
N ASN A 265 10.67 13.58 -12.01
CA ASN A 265 11.02 12.32 -12.68
C ASN A 265 11.30 11.17 -11.69
N ALA A 266 10.65 11.19 -10.55
CA ALA A 266 10.75 10.20 -9.49
C ALA A 266 9.37 9.64 -9.14
N ALA A 267 9.29 8.35 -8.90
CA ALA A 267 8.06 7.62 -8.58
C ALA A 267 8.31 6.56 -7.51
N ASN A 268 7.22 6.06 -6.93
CA ASN A 268 7.25 5.00 -5.93
C ASN A 268 8.02 5.41 -4.66
N ILE A 269 7.71 6.58 -4.14
CA ILE A 269 8.32 7.14 -2.95
C ILE A 269 7.44 6.82 -1.74
N VAL A 270 7.93 5.96 -0.85
CA VAL A 270 7.16 5.50 0.31
C VAL A 270 7.79 5.97 1.62
N HIS A 271 9.10 5.81 1.76
CA HIS A 271 9.77 5.99 3.05
C HIS A 271 10.38 7.38 3.22
N PHE A 272 10.99 7.92 2.17
CA PHE A 272 11.82 9.09 2.34
C PHE A 272 11.89 9.95 1.08
N ALA A 273 11.64 11.23 1.23
CA ALA A 273 12.13 12.30 0.39
C ALA A 273 12.22 13.60 1.21
N ALA A 274 13.34 14.30 1.13
CA ALA A 274 13.58 15.52 1.87
C ALA A 274 14.50 16.49 1.11
N TRP A 275 14.37 17.77 1.42
CA TRP A 275 15.27 18.80 0.95
C TRP A 275 16.62 18.68 1.63
N ILE A 276 17.71 18.83 0.89
CA ILE A 276 19.05 18.91 1.44
C ILE A 276 19.28 20.34 1.94
N PRO A 277 19.50 20.56 3.25
CA PRO A 277 19.86 21.87 3.78
C PRO A 277 21.14 22.38 3.07
N ASN A 278 21.21 23.68 2.80
CA ASN A 278 22.32 24.32 2.07
C ASN A 278 22.52 23.81 0.62
N GLY A 279 21.76 22.83 0.17
CA GLY A 279 21.76 22.30 -1.19
C GLY A 279 20.92 23.10 -2.21
N GLY A 280 20.37 24.24 -1.78
CA GLY A 280 19.52 25.10 -2.65
C GLY A 280 18.18 24.42 -2.95
N THR A 281 18.05 23.80 -4.12
CA THR A 281 16.86 23.10 -4.58
C THR A 281 17.09 21.60 -4.78
N THR A 282 18.06 21.03 -4.07
CA THR A 282 18.40 19.61 -4.13
C THR A 282 17.52 18.81 -3.14
N ILE A 283 17.03 17.69 -3.60
CA ILE A 283 16.16 16.74 -2.87
C ILE A 283 16.84 15.38 -2.86
N ALA A 284 16.88 14.74 -1.70
CA ALA A 284 17.24 13.34 -1.58
C ALA A 284 15.98 12.48 -1.43
N TYR A 285 15.93 11.29 -2.04
CA TYR A 285 14.79 10.37 -1.95
C TYR A 285 15.21 8.91 -2.13
N SER A 286 14.41 8.00 -1.58
CA SER A 286 14.50 6.55 -1.79
C SER A 286 13.27 6.02 -2.52
N THR A 287 13.42 4.86 -3.17
CA THR A 287 12.36 4.26 -3.98
C THR A 287 11.95 2.87 -3.49
N VAL A 288 10.78 2.44 -3.92
CA VAL A 288 10.30 1.07 -3.74
C VAL A 288 9.88 0.47 -5.09
N GLU A 289 9.83 -0.84 -5.16
CA GLU A 289 9.22 -1.57 -6.27
C GLU A 289 7.78 -1.95 -5.90
N PRO A 290 6.77 -1.54 -6.68
CA PRO A 290 5.38 -1.93 -6.45
C PRO A 290 5.21 -3.46 -6.50
N ARG A 291 4.34 -4.02 -5.66
CA ARG A 291 4.05 -5.45 -5.54
C ARG A 291 2.55 -5.68 -5.40
N THR A 292 2.10 -6.86 -5.79
CA THR A 292 0.70 -7.31 -5.59
C THR A 292 0.46 -7.89 -4.21
N THR A 293 1.54 -8.28 -3.51
CA THR A 293 1.48 -8.82 -2.14
C THR A 293 1.64 -7.72 -1.11
N ALA A 294 1.08 -7.88 0.08
CA ALA A 294 1.25 -6.95 1.19
C ALA A 294 2.75 -6.76 1.52
N PRO A 295 3.16 -5.54 1.86
CA PRO A 295 2.43 -4.29 2.02
C PRO A 295 2.11 -3.52 0.71
N GLY A 296 2.21 -4.14 -0.44
CA GLY A 296 1.98 -3.54 -1.76
C GLY A 296 3.25 -2.98 -2.42
N TRP A 297 4.41 -3.18 -1.78
CA TRP A 297 5.71 -2.72 -2.27
C TRP A 297 6.86 -3.50 -1.61
N GLN A 298 8.04 -3.42 -2.23
CA GLN A 298 9.31 -3.86 -1.69
C GLN A 298 10.32 -2.71 -1.81
N ALA A 299 11.05 -2.42 -0.75
CA ALA A 299 12.04 -1.34 -0.75
C ALA A 299 13.24 -1.69 -1.65
N ASN A 300 13.71 -0.71 -2.40
CA ASN A 300 14.95 -0.82 -3.18
C ASN A 300 16.20 -0.59 -2.32
N ASN A 301 16.04 -0.02 -1.13
CA ASN A 301 17.13 0.36 -0.23
C ASN A 301 18.19 1.22 -0.91
N ASP A 302 17.74 2.09 -1.79
CA ASP A 302 18.54 3.01 -2.59
C ASP A 302 18.43 4.45 -2.07
N LEU A 303 19.26 5.31 -2.60
CA LEU A 303 19.21 6.75 -2.37
C LEU A 303 19.57 7.49 -3.64
N TYR A 304 18.77 8.48 -3.97
CA TYR A 304 18.97 9.39 -5.09
C TYR A 304 19.00 10.84 -4.64
N GLU A 305 19.67 11.66 -5.41
CA GLU A 305 19.56 13.12 -5.37
C GLU A 305 18.99 13.65 -6.68
N VAL A 306 18.17 14.69 -6.61
CA VAL A 306 17.62 15.39 -7.78
C VAL A 306 17.49 16.88 -7.48
N ASN A 307 17.84 17.73 -8.45
CA ASN A 307 17.49 19.16 -8.44
C ASN A 307 16.15 19.40 -9.12
N LEU A 308 15.46 20.50 -8.79
CA LEU A 308 14.14 20.83 -9.39
C LEU A 308 14.11 20.74 -10.93
N ASN A 309 15.19 21.09 -11.59
CA ASN A 309 15.30 21.08 -13.08
C ASN A 309 16.36 20.07 -13.57
N GLY A 310 16.78 19.14 -12.70
CA GLY A 310 17.84 18.18 -12.99
C GLY A 310 17.32 16.77 -13.25
N SER A 311 18.24 15.90 -13.63
CA SER A 311 17.99 14.46 -13.68
C SER A 311 18.42 13.82 -12.37
N PRO A 312 17.73 12.74 -11.92
CA PRO A 312 18.13 12.00 -10.74
C PRO A 312 19.55 11.44 -10.84
N LYS A 313 20.32 11.59 -9.78
CA LYS A 313 21.64 11.01 -9.59
C LYS A 313 21.57 9.98 -8.45
N LYS A 314 21.99 8.76 -8.72
CA LYS A 314 22.05 7.71 -7.70
C LYS A 314 23.22 7.94 -6.76
N ILE A 315 22.97 7.84 -5.45
CA ILE A 315 23.95 7.97 -4.35
C ILE A 315 24.23 6.62 -3.73
N LEU A 316 23.18 5.86 -3.38
CA LEU A 316 23.30 4.47 -2.93
C LEU A 316 22.70 3.55 -3.99
N ASP A 317 23.42 2.49 -4.32
CA ASP A 317 22.89 1.45 -5.19
C ASP A 317 21.80 0.64 -4.48
N SER A 318 20.83 0.17 -5.27
CA SER A 318 19.79 -0.72 -4.77
C SER A 318 20.40 -1.98 -4.19
N SER A 319 19.91 -2.41 -3.04
CA SER A 319 20.42 -3.58 -2.33
C SER A 319 19.27 -4.38 -1.69
N SER A 320 19.55 -5.62 -1.31
CA SER A 320 18.60 -6.44 -0.56
C SER A 320 18.28 -5.88 0.82
N GLY A 321 19.11 -4.96 1.35
CA GLY A 321 18.90 -4.34 2.65
C GLY A 321 19.05 -5.28 3.86
N GLY A 322 19.56 -6.51 3.66
CA GLY A 322 19.67 -7.54 4.70
C GLY A 322 18.35 -8.26 4.98
N VAL A 323 18.21 -8.83 6.17
CA VAL A 323 17.06 -9.67 6.57
C VAL A 323 15.75 -8.87 6.52
N TYR A 324 15.79 -7.61 6.94
CA TYR A 324 14.63 -6.72 7.02
C TYR A 324 14.50 -5.76 5.83
N GLY A 325 15.32 -5.96 4.80
CA GLY A 325 15.42 -5.03 3.68
C GLY A 325 14.16 -4.91 2.83
N TRP A 326 13.24 -5.86 2.91
CA TRP A 326 11.94 -5.77 2.24
C TRP A 326 11.18 -4.51 2.66
N TRP A 327 11.18 -4.20 3.95
CA TRP A 327 10.45 -3.05 4.52
C TRP A 327 11.20 -1.73 4.45
N GLY A 328 12.46 -1.76 4.00
CA GLY A 328 13.23 -0.56 3.72
C GLY A 328 13.88 0.09 4.92
N MET A 329 14.36 1.30 4.67
CA MET A 329 15.00 2.15 5.66
C MET A 329 14.48 3.57 5.57
N SER A 330 14.58 4.31 6.66
CA SER A 330 14.36 5.75 6.69
C SER A 330 15.68 6.52 6.79
N PHE A 331 15.64 7.81 6.42
CA PHE A 331 16.80 8.69 6.49
C PHE A 331 16.44 9.97 7.22
N ALA A 332 17.44 10.58 7.85
CA ALA A 332 17.33 11.90 8.47
C ALA A 332 18.51 12.75 8.04
N ILE A 333 18.25 14.00 7.63
CA ILE A 333 19.28 14.94 7.18
C ILE A 333 19.54 15.96 8.28
N SER A 334 20.81 16.15 8.61
CA SER A 334 21.23 17.14 9.61
C SER A 334 21.22 18.56 9.04
N PRO A 335 21.26 19.60 9.90
CA PRO A 335 21.38 20.99 9.43
C PRO A 335 22.62 21.28 8.59
N ASP A 336 23.70 20.51 8.71
CA ASP A 336 24.92 20.65 7.88
C ASP A 336 24.90 19.82 6.59
N GLY A 337 23.84 19.02 6.36
CA GLY A 337 23.68 18.17 5.20
C GLY A 337 24.20 16.73 5.37
N SER A 338 24.74 16.37 6.54
CA SER A 338 25.08 14.99 6.87
C SER A 338 23.80 14.13 6.94
N MET A 339 23.89 12.86 6.61
CA MET A 339 22.74 11.97 6.57
C MET A 339 22.92 10.76 7.49
N ALA A 340 21.89 10.47 8.26
CA ALA A 340 21.76 9.23 9.04
C ALA A 340 20.69 8.33 8.41
N TYR A 341 20.78 7.03 8.68
CA TYR A 341 19.76 6.05 8.30
C TYR A 341 19.30 5.23 9.50
N ALA A 342 18.09 4.74 9.44
CA ALA A 342 17.55 3.70 10.33
C ALA A 342 17.01 2.53 9.52
N ARG A 343 17.30 1.32 10.01
CA ARG A 343 16.71 0.05 9.58
C ARG A 343 16.10 -0.63 10.80
N PRO A 344 15.23 -1.63 10.63
CA PRO A 344 14.67 -2.38 11.76
C PRO A 344 15.74 -2.94 12.72
N ASP A 345 16.94 -3.25 12.20
CA ASP A 345 18.05 -3.89 12.93
C ASP A 345 19.23 -2.95 13.26
N GLY A 346 19.12 -1.65 12.98
CA GLY A 346 20.22 -0.74 13.31
C GLY A 346 20.11 0.66 12.73
N ILE A 347 20.94 1.55 13.28
CA ILE A 347 21.09 2.93 12.81
C ILE A 347 22.54 3.23 12.43
N GLY A 348 22.74 4.21 11.57
CA GLY A 348 24.09 4.64 11.16
C GLY A 348 24.08 5.88 10.30
N LYS A 349 25.24 6.15 9.68
CA LYS A 349 25.46 7.27 8.75
C LYS A 349 25.49 6.82 7.31
N VAL A 350 25.20 7.72 6.41
CA VAL A 350 25.37 7.53 4.96
C VAL A 350 26.65 8.23 4.52
N SER A 351 27.56 7.50 3.88
CA SER A 351 28.69 8.10 3.16
C SER A 351 28.20 8.58 1.81
N LEU A 352 27.82 9.86 1.70
CA LEU A 352 27.29 10.44 0.45
C LEU A 352 28.31 10.42 -0.70
N SER A 353 29.61 10.63 -0.38
CA SER A 353 30.68 10.58 -1.38
C SER A 353 31.11 9.17 -1.74
N GLY A 354 31.00 8.23 -0.81
CA GLY A 354 31.42 6.83 -0.99
C GLY A 354 30.29 5.92 -1.48
N GLY A 355 29.03 6.33 -1.31
CA GLY A 355 27.87 5.54 -1.72
C GLY A 355 27.66 4.27 -0.89
N TYR A 356 27.91 4.32 0.42
CA TYR A 356 27.73 3.19 1.33
C TYR A 356 27.24 3.61 2.72
N LEU A 357 26.68 2.64 3.45
CA LEU A 357 26.21 2.81 4.83
C LEU A 357 27.35 2.55 5.82
N ILE A 358 27.41 3.37 6.88
CA ILE A 358 28.34 3.23 8.00
C ILE A 358 27.51 2.90 9.24
N PRO A 359 27.46 1.62 9.68
CA PRO A 359 26.75 1.24 10.89
C PRO A 359 27.31 1.93 12.12
N MET A 360 26.44 2.29 13.07
CA MET A 360 26.83 2.93 14.34
C MET A 360 26.31 2.17 15.56
N LEU A 361 25.08 1.69 15.50
CA LEU A 361 24.42 1.01 16.61
C LEU A 361 23.47 -0.06 16.07
N ASP A 362 23.49 -1.23 16.69
CA ASP A 362 22.51 -2.29 16.44
C ASP A 362 21.24 -2.01 17.27
N ILE A 363 20.08 -2.25 16.67
CA ILE A 363 18.77 -2.17 17.29
C ILE A 363 18.17 -3.58 17.30
N THR A 364 17.57 -3.99 18.40
CA THR A 364 16.80 -5.24 18.45
C THR A 364 15.55 -5.09 17.56
N PRO A 365 15.39 -5.90 16.49
CA PRO A 365 14.22 -5.79 15.63
C PRO A 365 12.95 -6.17 16.37
N LEU A 366 11.86 -5.42 16.13
CA LEU A 366 10.55 -5.80 16.64
C LEU A 366 9.96 -6.93 15.80
N GLN A 367 9.51 -8.00 16.44
CA GLN A 367 8.73 -9.04 15.80
C GLN A 367 7.24 -8.63 15.79
N THR A 368 6.77 -8.11 14.66
CA THR A 368 5.39 -7.58 14.54
C THR A 368 4.34 -8.67 14.33
N HIS A 369 4.75 -9.91 14.01
CA HIS A 369 3.85 -11.01 13.59
C HIS A 369 2.91 -10.65 12.44
N SER A 370 3.30 -9.68 11.59
CA SER A 370 2.47 -9.13 10.51
C SER A 370 3.33 -8.73 9.30
N ASP A 371 2.68 -8.20 8.26
CA ASP A 371 3.30 -7.82 6.98
C ASP A 371 3.96 -6.43 7.03
N TRP A 372 4.58 -6.07 8.15
CA TRP A 372 5.33 -4.84 8.31
C TRP A 372 6.50 -5.01 9.29
N ALA A 373 7.50 -4.15 9.19
CA ALA A 373 8.57 -4.04 10.17
C ALA A 373 8.63 -2.63 10.72
N TRP A 374 8.84 -2.53 12.01
CA TRP A 374 9.07 -1.25 12.66
C TRP A 374 10.48 -0.74 12.33
N VAL A 375 10.58 0.54 11.99
CA VAL A 375 11.85 1.23 11.73
C VAL A 375 12.00 2.34 12.76
N PRO A 376 13.14 2.44 13.46
CA PRO A 376 13.39 3.49 14.44
C PRO A 376 13.15 4.90 13.89
N GLY A 377 12.44 5.72 14.65
CA GLY A 377 12.35 7.15 14.37
C GLY A 377 13.70 7.83 14.67
N LEU A 378 14.20 8.64 13.73
CA LEU A 378 15.45 9.38 13.84
C LEU A 378 15.21 10.89 13.76
N SER A 379 15.99 11.66 14.52
CA SER A 379 16.09 13.12 14.39
C SER A 379 17.45 13.64 14.79
N TRP A 380 17.93 14.60 14.03
CA TRP A 380 19.13 15.33 14.39
C TRP A 380 18.84 16.41 15.41
N GLY A 381 19.75 16.60 16.37
CA GLY A 381 19.78 17.78 17.20
C GLY A 381 19.95 19.04 16.36
N GLY A 382 19.43 20.17 16.82
CA GLY A 382 19.52 21.44 16.09
C GLY A 382 20.95 21.89 15.78
N ASP A 383 21.93 21.40 16.54
CA ASP A 383 23.37 21.67 16.36
C ASP A 383 24.08 20.63 15.44
N GLY A 384 23.39 19.63 14.96
CA GLY A 384 23.94 18.56 14.12
C GLY A 384 24.94 17.63 14.80
N LYS A 385 25.02 17.63 16.13
CA LYS A 385 26.01 16.85 16.89
C LYS A 385 25.44 15.64 17.61
N THR A 386 24.16 15.62 17.85
CA THR A 386 23.43 14.52 18.49
C THR A 386 22.41 13.95 17.52
N LEU A 387 22.32 12.64 17.43
CA LEU A 387 21.26 11.93 16.74
C LEU A 387 20.34 11.32 17.78
N TYR A 388 19.09 11.80 17.86
CA TYR A 388 18.03 11.22 18.70
C TYR A 388 17.35 10.09 17.94
N PHE A 389 17.04 9.01 18.65
CA PHE A 389 16.39 7.84 18.06
C PHE A 389 15.51 7.12 19.07
N VAL A 390 14.55 6.38 18.55
CA VAL A 390 13.75 5.45 19.34
C VAL A 390 14.44 4.10 19.31
N ASP A 391 14.72 3.54 20.47
CA ASP A 391 15.32 2.23 20.64
C ASP A 391 14.27 1.20 21.07
N HIS A 392 14.35 -0.01 20.55
CA HIS A 392 13.53 -1.12 21.01
C HIS A 392 14.14 -1.69 22.28
N ALA A 393 13.54 -1.37 23.42
CA ALA A 393 14.05 -1.72 24.71
C ALA A 393 13.89 -3.23 24.99
N PRO A 394 14.85 -3.85 25.72
CA PRO A 394 14.78 -5.26 26.04
C PRO A 394 13.55 -5.60 26.87
N ALA A 395 13.09 -6.83 26.72
CA ALA A 395 11.94 -7.35 27.43
C ALA A 395 12.26 -7.72 28.89
N LEU A 396 11.23 -7.76 29.69
CA LEU A 396 11.28 -8.46 30.98
C LEU A 396 10.83 -9.92 30.77
N ALA A 397 11.64 -10.87 31.26
CA ALA A 397 11.26 -12.29 31.19
C ALA A 397 9.78 -12.51 31.58
N PRO A 398 9.02 -13.39 30.89
CA PRO A 398 9.49 -14.52 30.09
C PRO A 398 9.51 -14.33 28.56
N ILE A 399 9.25 -13.15 28.03
CA ILE A 399 9.24 -12.89 26.57
C ILE A 399 10.63 -12.58 26.04
N THR A 400 10.84 -12.73 24.71
CA THR A 400 12.12 -12.39 24.06
C THR A 400 12.26 -10.89 23.86
N ASP A 401 13.49 -10.42 23.62
CA ASP A 401 13.74 -8.99 23.39
C ASP A 401 13.04 -8.52 22.10
N GLU A 402 12.91 -9.36 21.08
CA GLU A 402 12.21 -9.05 19.83
C GLU A 402 10.69 -8.90 20.00
N GLU A 403 10.13 -9.46 21.06
CA GLU A 403 8.70 -9.37 21.40
C GLU A 403 8.41 -8.28 22.45
N SER A 404 9.42 -7.54 22.88
CA SER A 404 9.27 -6.47 23.87
C SER A 404 8.25 -5.42 23.40
N PRO A 405 7.27 -5.03 24.21
CA PRO A 405 6.35 -3.94 23.85
C PRO A 405 6.94 -2.55 24.12
N TYR A 406 8.15 -2.45 24.64
CA TYR A 406 8.70 -1.20 25.16
C TYR A 406 9.70 -0.55 24.21
N PHE A 407 9.64 0.77 24.16
CA PHE A 407 10.51 1.61 23.31
C PHE A 407 11.01 2.80 24.13
N ASP A 408 12.31 3.07 24.03
CA ASP A 408 12.98 4.13 24.77
C ASP A 408 13.48 5.24 23.85
N LEU A 409 13.45 6.47 24.30
CA LEU A 409 14.09 7.59 23.61
C LEU A 409 15.54 7.71 24.06
N LYS A 410 16.44 7.56 23.10
CA LYS A 410 17.90 7.65 23.28
C LYS A 410 18.51 8.68 22.35
N GLY A 411 19.77 8.99 22.59
CA GLY A 411 20.53 9.82 21.69
C GLY A 411 22.01 9.39 21.66
N ILE A 412 22.60 9.51 20.47
CA ILE A 412 24.03 9.23 20.28
C ILE A 412 24.78 10.50 19.89
N SER A 413 25.84 10.82 20.63
CA SER A 413 26.76 11.89 20.31
C SER A 413 27.71 11.46 19.20
N LEU A 414 27.74 12.24 18.10
CA LEU A 414 28.59 11.94 16.96
C LEU A 414 30.05 12.30 17.14
N GLN A 415 30.39 12.95 18.24
CA GLN A 415 31.77 13.32 18.54
C GLN A 415 32.55 12.17 19.16
N ASN A 416 31.92 11.38 20.01
CA ASN A 416 32.53 10.31 20.79
C ASN A 416 31.79 8.99 20.80
N ASN A 417 30.70 8.87 20.02
CA ASN A 417 29.80 7.72 19.93
C ASN A 417 29.19 7.31 21.29
N PHE A 418 29.12 8.25 22.25
CA PHE A 418 28.45 8.00 23.51
C PHE A 418 26.93 8.00 23.35
N THR A 419 26.27 6.95 23.81
CA THR A 419 24.83 6.82 23.83
C THR A 419 24.27 7.19 25.20
N ALA A 420 23.24 8.02 25.25
CA ALA A 420 22.52 8.42 26.45
C ALA A 420 21.06 7.99 26.39
N ASP A 421 20.54 7.50 27.51
CA ASP A 421 19.12 7.21 27.71
C ASP A 421 18.43 8.47 28.20
N PHE A 422 17.43 8.96 27.47
CA PHE A 422 16.67 10.15 27.86
C PHE A 422 15.34 9.81 28.55
N THR A 423 14.52 8.97 27.95
CA THR A 423 13.21 8.61 28.53
C THR A 423 12.85 7.18 28.18
N GLN A 424 12.45 6.41 29.18
CA GLN A 424 11.98 5.03 29.00
C GLN A 424 10.51 5.00 28.61
N GLN A 425 10.13 3.92 27.89
CA GLN A 425 8.73 3.58 27.56
C GLN A 425 8.00 4.71 26.85
N VAL A 426 8.66 5.37 25.89
CA VAL A 426 8.03 6.45 25.10
C VAL A 426 7.02 5.95 24.07
N GLY A 427 7.11 4.67 23.69
CA GLY A 427 6.33 4.07 22.62
C GLY A 427 7.00 4.18 21.24
N MET A 428 6.60 3.28 20.34
CA MET A 428 7.26 3.06 19.04
C MET A 428 7.20 4.28 18.10
N PHE A 429 6.23 5.18 18.27
CA PHE A 429 6.03 6.37 17.42
C PHE A 429 6.37 7.67 18.16
N ALA A 430 7.40 7.66 18.98
CA ALA A 430 7.80 8.85 19.74
C ALA A 430 8.22 10.03 18.85
N SER A 431 8.65 9.82 17.61
CA SER A 431 8.91 10.86 16.59
C SER A 431 9.66 12.09 17.14
N PRO A 432 10.89 11.92 17.69
CA PRO A 432 11.64 13.05 18.24
C PRO A 432 11.93 14.11 17.17
N THR A 433 11.91 15.39 17.56
CA THR A 433 12.27 16.50 16.67
C THR A 433 12.89 17.63 17.48
N ALA A 434 13.99 18.20 16.99
CA ALA A 434 14.69 19.28 17.67
C ALA A 434 14.25 20.65 17.16
N SER A 435 14.14 21.60 18.08
CA SER A 435 13.93 23.01 17.74
C SER A 435 15.15 23.61 17.03
N PRO A 436 14.97 24.70 16.29
CA PRO A 436 16.12 25.50 15.85
C PRO A 436 16.98 25.93 17.05
N VAL A 437 18.28 26.00 16.80
CA VAL A 437 19.23 26.45 17.83
C VAL A 437 18.98 27.91 18.18
N ARG A 438 18.91 28.21 19.47
CA ARG A 438 18.85 29.56 20.02
C ARG A 438 20.18 29.89 20.71
N GLN A 439 20.64 31.11 20.57
CA GLN A 439 21.79 31.60 21.30
C GLN A 439 21.32 32.17 22.66
N ASN A 440 21.83 31.61 23.73
CA ASN A 440 21.61 32.10 25.09
C ASN A 440 22.97 32.52 25.67
N GLY A 441 23.34 33.77 25.44
CA GLY A 441 24.69 34.25 25.73
C GLY A 441 25.74 33.58 24.85
N GLN A 442 26.69 32.86 25.44
CA GLN A 442 27.71 32.10 24.71
C GLN A 442 27.30 30.64 24.43
N GLU A 443 26.19 30.19 24.98
CA GLU A 443 25.74 28.81 24.81
C GLU A 443 24.64 28.72 23.74
N SER A 444 24.77 27.70 22.90
CA SER A 444 23.73 27.31 21.94
C SER A 444 22.79 26.31 22.61
N ALA A 445 21.51 26.64 22.67
CA ALA A 445 20.49 25.80 23.28
C ALA A 445 19.42 25.43 22.25
N TYR A 446 18.85 24.26 22.40
CA TYR A 446 17.64 23.81 21.67
C TYR A 446 16.85 22.84 22.54
N GLN A 447 15.57 22.68 22.23
CA GLN A 447 14.70 21.72 22.88
C GLN A 447 14.42 20.55 21.93
N VAL A 448 14.02 19.43 22.51
CA VAL A 448 13.55 18.25 21.77
C VAL A 448 12.10 18.00 22.14
N ALA A 449 11.23 18.00 21.14
CA ALA A 449 9.87 17.53 21.29
C ALA A 449 9.79 16.05 20.89
N TYR A 450 8.94 15.30 21.56
CA TYR A 450 8.66 13.90 21.25
C TYR A 450 7.26 13.53 21.70
N LEU A 451 6.75 12.41 21.21
CA LEU A 451 5.47 11.86 21.63
C LEU A 451 5.70 10.75 22.66
N GLN A 452 4.96 10.83 23.77
CA GLN A 452 4.92 9.81 24.83
C GLN A 452 3.62 9.03 24.70
N ALA A 453 3.70 7.71 24.52
CA ALA A 453 2.52 6.84 24.50
C ALA A 453 1.76 6.91 25.83
N ILE A 454 0.44 6.97 25.76
CA ILE A 454 -0.44 6.92 26.95
C ILE A 454 -0.42 5.50 27.54
N PHE A 455 -0.35 4.51 26.66
CA PHE A 455 -0.22 3.08 26.99
C PHE A 455 1.06 2.55 26.34
N PRO A 456 2.23 2.64 27.02
CA PRO A 456 3.50 2.26 26.43
C PRO A 456 3.63 0.79 26.03
N ASP A 457 2.96 -0.09 26.74
CA ASP A 457 2.88 -1.54 26.47
C ASP A 457 1.96 -1.89 25.28
N GLN A 458 1.22 -0.93 24.75
CA GLN A 458 0.33 -1.04 23.59
C GLN A 458 0.60 0.11 22.62
N SER A 459 1.84 0.50 22.47
CA SER A 459 2.21 1.74 21.76
C SER A 459 1.84 1.76 20.28
N GLU A 460 1.60 0.61 19.63
CA GLU A 460 1.13 0.52 18.25
C GLU A 460 -0.26 1.16 18.07
N THR A 461 -1.15 0.97 19.02
CA THR A 461 -2.54 1.48 18.98
C THR A 461 -2.79 2.63 19.95
N SER A 462 -1.79 2.97 20.77
CA SER A 462 -1.89 4.03 21.76
C SER A 462 -2.08 5.40 21.11
N ARG A 463 -2.73 6.29 21.87
CA ARG A 463 -2.63 7.73 21.67
C ARG A 463 -1.42 8.26 22.44
N TYR A 464 -1.00 9.47 22.11
CA TYR A 464 0.24 10.06 22.59
C TYR A 464 0.03 11.42 23.23
N ARG A 465 0.99 11.81 24.09
CA ARG A 465 1.13 13.17 24.64
C ARG A 465 2.36 13.84 24.00
N LEU A 466 2.22 15.10 23.63
CA LEU A 466 3.37 15.91 23.23
C LEU A 466 4.19 16.28 24.45
N MET A 467 5.43 15.89 24.43
CA MET A 467 6.43 16.15 25.45
C MET A 467 7.49 17.09 24.90
N VAL A 468 8.11 17.85 25.79
CA VAL A 468 9.34 18.61 25.51
C VAL A 468 10.36 18.33 26.58
N MET A 469 11.64 18.36 26.20
CA MET A 469 12.80 18.30 27.08
C MET A 469 13.90 19.22 26.54
N ASP A 470 14.85 19.55 27.38
CA ASP A 470 16.08 20.17 26.93
C ASP A 470 16.99 19.15 26.22
N ARG A 471 17.96 19.61 25.45
CA ARG A 471 18.85 18.76 24.64
C ARG A 471 19.55 17.62 25.38
N ASP A 472 19.73 17.77 26.70
CA ASP A 472 20.38 16.80 27.59
C ASP A 472 19.38 15.87 28.30
N GLY A 473 18.10 15.94 27.96
CA GLY A 473 17.04 15.16 28.58
C GLY A 473 16.49 15.74 29.89
N SER A 474 16.97 16.88 30.34
CA SER A 474 16.44 17.57 31.54
C SER A 474 15.11 18.29 31.22
N ASN A 475 14.43 18.80 32.26
CA ASN A 475 13.23 19.63 32.19
C ASN A 475 12.09 19.00 31.37
N ARG A 476 11.95 17.67 31.40
CA ARG A 476 10.90 16.94 30.69
C ARG A 476 9.51 17.29 31.21
N ARG A 477 8.60 17.61 30.31
CA ARG A 477 7.20 17.91 30.65
C ARG A 477 6.24 17.59 29.52
N ALA A 478 5.03 17.16 29.86
CA ALA A 478 3.92 17.07 28.93
C ALA A 478 3.35 18.48 28.72
N ILE A 479 3.11 18.82 27.46
CA ILE A 479 2.61 20.16 27.11
C ILE A 479 1.27 20.13 26.40
N PHE A 480 0.91 19.01 25.70
CA PHE A 480 -0.35 18.93 24.94
C PHE A 480 -0.69 17.47 24.59
N PRO A 481 -1.98 17.12 24.41
CA PRO A 481 -3.15 17.85 24.92
C PRO A 481 -3.24 17.73 26.45
N PRO A 482 -4.19 18.42 27.11
CA PRO A 482 -4.39 18.31 28.57
C PRO A 482 -4.60 16.87 29.03
N PRO A 483 -4.26 16.51 30.29
CA PRO A 483 -4.28 15.12 30.78
C PRO A 483 -5.61 14.38 30.56
N ASP A 484 -6.73 15.05 30.75
CA ASP A 484 -8.08 14.47 30.65
C ASP A 484 -8.65 14.44 29.21
N SER A 485 -7.82 14.80 28.23
CA SER A 485 -8.21 14.83 26.82
C SER A 485 -7.76 13.58 26.08
N THR A 486 -8.41 13.28 24.95
CA THR A 486 -7.93 12.28 24.00
C THR A 486 -6.51 12.65 23.56
N GLY A 487 -5.60 11.67 23.49
CA GLY A 487 -4.23 11.90 23.05
C GLY A 487 -4.12 12.16 21.54
N LEU A 488 -2.94 12.52 21.10
CA LEU A 488 -2.57 12.71 19.70
C LEU A 488 -2.47 11.38 18.96
N GLU A 489 -2.75 11.39 17.65
CA GLU A 489 -2.29 10.35 16.73
C GLU A 489 -0.76 10.43 16.57
N PRO A 490 -0.09 9.33 16.20
CA PRO A 490 1.32 9.35 15.80
C PRO A 490 1.57 10.39 14.70
N GLN A 491 2.51 11.30 14.94
CA GLN A 491 2.89 12.36 14.02
C GLN A 491 4.26 12.93 14.39
N THR A 492 4.89 13.69 13.48
CA THR A 492 6.09 14.48 13.79
C THR A 492 5.68 15.93 14.05
N PRO A 493 5.85 16.46 15.27
CA PRO A 493 5.56 17.86 15.56
C PRO A 493 6.49 18.79 14.76
N ALA A 494 5.96 19.91 14.26
CA ALA A 494 6.74 20.88 13.51
C ALA A 494 7.07 22.10 14.36
N TRP A 495 8.36 22.39 14.57
CA TRP A 495 8.81 23.56 15.29
C TRP A 495 8.68 24.82 14.45
N ALA A 496 8.32 25.93 15.09
CA ALA A 496 8.40 27.25 14.50
C ALA A 496 9.87 27.58 14.16
N PRO A 497 10.15 28.13 12.96
CA PRO A 497 11.52 28.50 12.58
C PRO A 497 12.11 29.62 13.46
N GLN A 498 11.25 30.44 14.03
CA GLN A 498 11.59 31.53 14.96
C GLN A 498 10.50 31.68 16.02
N PRO A 499 10.75 32.36 17.16
CA PRO A 499 9.70 32.70 18.13
C PRO A 499 8.57 33.50 17.50
N LEU A 500 7.33 33.28 17.94
CA LEU A 500 6.19 34.07 17.52
C LEU A 500 6.30 35.51 18.07
N GLN A 501 5.85 36.48 17.26
CA GLN A 501 5.93 37.87 17.65
C GLN A 501 5.14 38.15 18.95
N GLY A 502 5.81 38.75 19.93
CA GLY A 502 5.20 39.04 21.23
C GLY A 502 5.14 37.85 22.20
N GLN A 503 5.70 36.70 21.84
CA GLN A 503 5.80 35.52 22.67
C GLN A 503 7.27 35.26 23.04
N SER A 504 7.50 34.69 24.20
CA SER A 504 8.87 34.43 24.71
C SER A 504 9.30 32.97 24.51
N GLY A 505 8.39 32.06 24.22
CA GLY A 505 8.63 30.63 24.02
C GLY A 505 8.78 30.24 22.56
N ASP A 506 9.36 29.06 22.33
CA ASP A 506 9.30 28.39 21.04
C ASP A 506 7.94 27.71 20.88
N PHE A 507 7.42 27.65 19.66
CA PHE A 507 6.13 27.06 19.37
C PHE A 507 6.27 25.78 18.52
N LEU A 508 5.32 24.88 18.71
CA LEU A 508 5.13 23.70 17.88
C LEU A 508 3.78 23.72 17.20
N ALA A 509 3.74 23.28 15.98
CA ALA A 509 2.50 22.95 15.28
C ALA A 509 2.26 21.44 15.39
N VAL A 510 1.03 21.06 15.75
CA VAL A 510 0.57 19.68 15.84
C VAL A 510 -0.83 19.53 15.26
N ILE A 511 -1.18 18.32 14.85
CA ILE A 511 -2.52 17.97 14.40
C ILE A 511 -3.23 17.28 15.57
N TYR A 512 -4.36 17.82 15.97
CA TYR A 512 -5.20 17.22 16.99
C TYR A 512 -6.65 17.18 16.53
N GLN A 513 -7.23 15.98 16.49
CA GLN A 513 -8.58 15.74 15.97
C GLN A 513 -8.78 16.33 14.56
N GLY A 514 -7.78 16.14 13.68
CA GLY A 514 -7.79 16.64 12.31
C GLY A 514 -7.64 18.16 12.18
N ASN A 515 -7.36 18.90 13.26
CA ASN A 515 -7.17 20.34 13.26
C ASN A 515 -5.74 20.72 13.63
N LEU A 516 -5.30 21.84 13.07
CA LEU A 516 -4.01 22.43 13.35
C LEU A 516 -4.08 23.20 14.68
N TRP A 517 -3.12 22.93 15.55
CA TRP A 517 -2.91 23.60 16.82
C TRP A 517 -1.48 24.13 16.92
N LEU A 518 -1.32 25.32 17.51
CA LEU A 518 -0.03 25.84 17.91
C LEU A 518 0.10 25.73 19.43
N VAL A 519 1.24 25.21 19.91
CA VAL A 519 1.49 24.93 21.31
C VAL A 519 2.79 25.62 21.74
N ASP A 520 2.73 26.43 22.77
CA ASP A 520 3.90 27.04 23.40
C ASP A 520 4.68 25.97 24.18
N SER A 521 5.93 25.75 23.79
CA SER A 521 6.80 24.75 24.44
C SER A 521 7.14 25.11 25.88
N GLY A 522 7.09 26.38 26.26
CA GLY A 522 7.43 26.85 27.58
C GLY A 522 6.38 26.58 28.65
N ASN A 523 5.10 26.80 28.32
CA ASN A 523 4.00 26.72 29.29
C ASN A 523 2.83 25.83 28.87
N GLY A 524 2.85 25.26 27.66
CA GLY A 524 1.78 24.39 27.14
C GLY A 524 0.51 25.16 26.69
N GLN A 525 0.55 26.49 26.65
CA GLN A 525 -0.56 27.27 26.11
C GLN A 525 -0.79 26.89 24.65
N SER A 526 -2.03 26.57 24.29
CA SER A 526 -2.36 26.04 22.96
C SER A 526 -3.45 26.89 22.29
N TYR A 527 -3.33 27.02 20.98
CA TYR A 527 -4.21 27.80 20.13
C TYR A 527 -4.70 26.93 18.97
N GLN A 528 -6.00 26.74 18.88
CA GLN A 528 -6.57 26.09 17.71
C GLN A 528 -6.54 27.05 16.53
N ILE A 529 -6.07 26.57 15.38
CA ILE A 529 -5.90 27.40 14.18
C ILE A 529 -6.96 27.07 13.13
N THR A 530 -7.34 25.80 13.01
CA THR A 530 -8.35 25.33 12.04
C THR A 530 -9.48 24.58 12.72
N GLY A 531 -10.62 24.46 12.08
CA GLY A 531 -11.81 23.80 12.63
C GLY A 531 -12.50 22.82 11.68
N ASP A 532 -11.90 22.51 10.51
CA ASP A 532 -12.51 21.67 9.48
C ASP A 532 -12.30 20.16 9.71
N GLY A 533 -11.36 19.78 10.59
CA GLY A 533 -11.11 18.37 10.92
C GLY A 533 -10.46 17.54 9.80
N LEU A 534 -9.90 18.18 8.77
CA LEU A 534 -9.42 17.50 7.56
C LEU A 534 -7.90 17.47 7.41
N ILE A 535 -7.16 18.04 8.36
CA ILE A 535 -5.70 18.16 8.26
C ILE A 535 -5.04 16.83 8.58
N THR A 536 -4.10 16.42 7.72
CA THR A 536 -3.35 15.17 7.85
C THR A 536 -1.83 15.36 7.94
N ASN A 537 -1.29 16.43 7.38
CA ASN A 537 0.15 16.73 7.39
C ASN A 537 0.40 18.21 7.59
N ILE A 538 1.52 18.53 8.22
CA ILE A 538 2.02 19.90 8.42
C ILE A 538 3.52 19.95 8.24
N ASP A 539 4.04 21.08 7.79
CA ASP A 539 5.44 21.45 7.90
C ASP A 539 5.58 22.97 8.04
N TRP A 540 6.57 23.44 8.77
CA TRP A 540 6.77 24.84 9.12
C TRP A 540 8.24 25.25 8.94
N LYS A 541 8.50 26.23 8.06
CA LYS A 541 9.85 26.73 7.75
C LYS A 541 9.85 28.26 7.67
#